data_9d2a57ddaff07031af2334c0e4a9a879
#
_entry.id   9d2a57ddaff07031af2334c0e4a9a879
#
_cell.length_a   1.000
_cell.length_b   1.000
_cell.length_c   1.000
_cell.angle_alpha   90.00
_cell.angle_beta   90.00
_cell.angle_gamma   90.00
#
_symmetry.space_group_name_H-M   'P 1'
#
loop_
_entity.id
_entity.type
_entity.pdbx_description
1 polymer ?
#
loop_
_entity_poly.entity_id
_entity_poly.type
_entity_poly.pdbx_seq_one_letter_code
_entity_poly.pdbx_strand_id
1 'polypeptide(L)' 'MKSMLNLNLEGRQIKLYPGDSVKKWGEITHATTEGVLVIILKVNKGSWSDSTYEVGTEHFIPWNKLSFRFENTPE' A
#
# COMPACT_ATOMS: atom_id res chain seq x y z
N MET A 1 23.84 -7.30 -0.23
CA MET A 1 23.30 -7.49 -0.52
C MET A 1 22.42 -7.14 -0.86
N LYS A 2 22.28 -6.94 -1.25
CA LYS A 2 21.52 -6.66 -1.56
C LYS A 2 20.49 -6.86 -1.66
N SER A 3 20.53 -6.57 -2.00
CA SER A 3 19.32 -6.63 -1.61
C SER A 3 18.38 -7.14 -2.58
N MET A 4 17.81 -8.10 -2.38
CA MET A 4 16.94 -8.61 -3.20
C MET A 4 15.67 -7.97 -3.21
N LEU A 5 15.48 -7.01 -2.41
CA LEU A 5 14.24 -6.36 -2.34
C LEU A 5 14.06 -5.33 -3.37
N ASN A 6 15.04 -5.12 -4.19
CA ASN A 6 14.84 -4.19 -5.20
C ASN A 6 14.20 -4.83 -6.36
N LEU A 7 13.16 -5.51 -6.20
CA LEU A 7 12.51 -6.20 -7.24
C LEU A 7 11.61 -5.31 -8.05
N ASN A 8 11.95 -4.08 -8.21
CA ASN A 8 11.16 -3.13 -8.96
C ASN A 8 9.81 -2.88 -8.34
N LEU A 9 9.77 -2.91 -7.03
CA LEU A 9 8.55 -2.60 -6.34
C LEU A 9 8.31 -1.11 -6.26
N GLU A 10 9.37 -0.33 -6.22
CA GLU A 10 9.19 1.11 -6.08
C GLU A 10 8.55 1.66 -7.33
N GLY A 11 7.56 2.49 -7.14
CA GLY A 11 6.81 3.05 -8.24
C GLY A 11 5.64 2.20 -8.69
N ARG A 12 5.44 1.01 -8.12
CA ARG A 12 4.35 0.14 -8.51
C ARG A 12 3.10 0.49 -7.74
N GLN A 13 1.98 0.43 -8.41
CA GLN A 13 0.70 0.65 -7.75
C GLN A 13 0.15 -0.67 -7.28
N ILE A 14 -0.43 -0.66 -6.10
CA ILE A 14 -0.95 -1.87 -5.48
C ILE A 14 -2.30 -1.59 -4.86
N LYS A 15 -3.07 -2.64 -4.70
CA LYS A 15 -4.30 -2.60 -3.93
C LYS A 15 -4.02 -3.28 -2.60
N LEU A 16 -4.31 -2.59 -1.52
CA LEU A 16 -4.02 -3.08 -0.19
C LEU A 16 -5.20 -3.85 0.37
N TYR A 17 -4.87 -4.88 1.13
CA TYR A 17 -5.88 -5.68 1.80
C TYR A 17 -5.57 -5.67 3.28
N PRO A 18 -5.90 -4.60 3.96
CA PRO A 18 -5.51 -4.48 5.37
C PRO A 18 -6.38 -5.23 6.35
N GLY A 19 -7.30 -6.02 5.87
CA GLY A 19 -8.14 -6.78 6.78
C GLY A 19 -9.43 -6.10 7.14
N ASP A 20 -9.72 -4.96 6.59
CA ASP A 20 -10.99 -4.30 6.84
C ASP A 20 -11.75 -4.19 5.52
N SER A 21 -12.91 -3.59 5.56
CA SER A 21 -13.75 -3.50 4.39
C SER A 21 -13.45 -2.31 3.51
N VAL A 22 -12.49 -1.52 3.87
CA VAL A 22 -12.15 -0.33 3.11
C VAL A 22 -11.10 -0.69 2.06
N LYS A 23 -11.42 -0.46 0.80
CA LYS A 23 -10.49 -0.75 -0.27
C LYS A 23 -9.55 0.42 -0.46
N LYS A 24 -8.28 0.14 -0.58
CA LYS A 24 -7.28 1.18 -0.68
C LYS A 24 -6.28 0.84 -1.75
N TRP A 25 -5.87 1.84 -2.47
CA TRP A 25 -4.83 1.69 -3.49
C TRP A 25 -3.73 2.66 -3.17
N GLY A 26 -2.51 2.26 -3.42
CA GLY A 26 -1.38 3.12 -3.18
C GLY A 26 -0.23 2.80 -4.09
N GLU A 27 0.82 3.57 -3.96
CA GLU A 27 2.03 3.37 -4.72
C GLU A 27 3.18 3.14 -3.75
N ILE A 28 3.98 2.12 -4.01
CA ILE A 28 5.14 1.84 -3.17
C ILE A 28 6.20 2.86 -3.48
N THR A 29 6.58 3.65 -2.50
CA THR A 29 7.60 4.66 -2.69
C THR A 29 8.98 4.15 -2.30
N HIS A 30 9.04 3.25 -1.33
CA HIS A 30 10.31 2.64 -0.92
C HIS A 30 10.06 1.20 -0.49
N ALA A 31 10.98 0.33 -0.83
CA ALA A 31 10.93 -1.05 -0.36
C ALA A 31 12.20 -1.34 0.41
N THR A 32 12.06 -1.86 1.60
CA THR A 32 13.20 -2.13 2.48
C THR A 32 13.14 -3.57 2.95
N THR A 33 14.15 -3.98 3.71
CA THR A 33 14.15 -5.32 4.26
C THR A 33 13.09 -5.51 5.32
N GLU A 34 12.54 -4.43 5.86
CA GLU A 34 11.55 -4.53 6.93
C GLU A 34 10.14 -4.32 6.47
N GLY A 35 9.95 -3.68 5.36
CA GLY A 35 8.62 -3.42 4.86
C GLY A 35 8.66 -2.43 3.74
N VAL A 36 7.51 -1.81 3.47
CA VAL A 36 7.41 -0.85 2.38
C VAL A 36 6.79 0.43 2.88
N LEU A 37 7.16 1.54 2.23
CA LEU A 37 6.46 2.79 2.40
C LEU A 37 5.52 2.93 1.22
N VAL A 38 4.26 3.22 1.52
CA VAL A 38 3.21 3.32 0.51
C VAL A 38 2.49 4.64 0.68
N ILE A 39 2.37 5.39 -0.40
CA ILE A 39 1.55 6.58 -0.38
C ILE A 39 0.16 6.21 -0.87
N ILE A 40 -0.86 6.65 -0.18
CA ILE A 40 -2.22 6.26 -0.50
C ILE A 40 -2.74 7.12 -1.64
N LEU A 41 -3.20 6.48 -2.71
CA LEU A 41 -3.70 7.18 -3.88
C LEU A 41 -5.20 7.22 -3.95
N LYS A 42 -5.87 6.23 -3.42
CA LYS A 42 -7.33 6.22 -3.44
C LYS A 42 -7.86 5.34 -2.31
N VAL A 43 -8.92 5.79 -1.69
CA VAL A 43 -9.59 5.03 -0.65
C VAL A 43 -11.06 4.96 -1.05
N ASN A 44 -11.59 3.73 -1.10
CA ASN A 44 -13.00 3.55 -1.43
C ASN A 44 -13.72 3.22 -0.13
N LYS A 45 -14.26 4.20 0.51
CA LYS A 45 -14.83 4.06 1.83
C LYS A 45 -16.25 3.54 1.76
N GLY A 46 -16.57 2.63 2.61
CA GLY A 46 -17.94 2.21 2.78
C GLY A 46 -18.62 3.11 3.79
N SER A 47 -19.83 2.78 4.15
CA SER A 47 -20.62 3.61 5.01
C SER A 47 -20.10 3.67 6.42
N TRP A 48 -19.25 2.76 6.85
CA TRP A 48 -18.72 2.83 8.14
C TRP A 48 -17.30 3.15 8.17
N SER A 49 -16.71 3.65 7.17
CA SER A 49 -15.31 3.74 7.06
C SER A 49 -14.72 4.62 8.10
N ASP A 50 -13.82 4.08 8.82
CA ASP A 50 -13.10 4.81 9.83
C ASP A 50 -11.66 4.53 9.54
N SER A 51 -11.24 4.78 8.36
CA SER A 51 -9.90 4.44 7.95
C SER A 51 -8.93 5.49 8.38
N THR A 52 -7.78 5.07 8.89
CA THR A 52 -6.71 5.98 9.15
C THR A 52 -5.91 6.26 7.90
N TYR A 53 -6.20 5.57 6.81
CA TYR A 53 -5.47 5.80 5.56
C TYR A 53 -6.21 6.86 4.77
N GLU A 54 -5.58 7.97 4.53
CA GLU A 54 -6.15 9.04 3.75
C GLU A 54 -5.32 9.29 2.52
N VAL A 55 -5.96 9.73 1.45
CA VAL A 55 -5.28 10.00 0.20
C VAL A 55 -4.18 11.02 0.43
N GLY A 56 -3.01 10.74 -0.08
CA GLY A 56 -1.87 11.61 0.07
C GLY A 56 -0.99 11.34 1.26
N THR A 57 -1.41 10.44 2.15
CA THR A 57 -0.59 10.13 3.32
C THR A 57 0.31 8.93 3.02
N GLU A 58 1.43 8.86 3.70
CA GLU A 58 2.39 7.80 3.49
C GLU A 58 2.45 6.93 4.72
N HIS A 59 2.48 5.63 4.54
CA HIS A 59 2.46 4.68 5.65
C HIS A 59 3.51 3.61 5.45
N PHE A 60 4.14 3.20 6.53
CA PHE A 60 5.07 2.09 6.50
C PHE A 60 4.32 0.83 6.88
N ILE A 61 4.42 -0.21 6.06
CA ILE A 61 3.75 -1.47 6.30
C ILE A 61 4.79 -2.56 6.33
N PRO A 62 4.98 -3.21 7.48
CA PRO A 62 5.95 -4.30 7.57
C PRO A 62 5.52 -5.48 6.69
N TRP A 63 6.51 -6.23 6.23
CA TRP A 63 6.20 -7.34 5.34
C TRP A 63 5.24 -8.34 5.94
N ASN A 64 5.32 -8.59 7.23
CA ASN A 64 4.45 -9.58 7.85
C ASN A 64 3.02 -9.09 8.02
N LYS A 65 2.76 -7.82 7.74
CA LYS A 65 1.41 -7.29 7.79
C LYS A 65 0.94 -6.80 6.44
N LEU A 66 1.76 -6.92 5.43
CA LEU A 66 1.42 -6.44 4.11
C LEU A 66 0.65 -7.51 3.35
N SER A 67 -0.52 -7.15 2.90
CA SER A 67 -1.30 -8.00 2.02
C SER A 67 -1.72 -7.15 0.86
N PHE A 68 -1.32 -7.49 -0.33
CA PHE A 68 -1.58 -6.64 -1.48
C PHE A 68 -1.55 -7.45 -2.77
N ARG A 69 -1.99 -6.81 -3.83
CA ARG A 69 -1.71 -7.31 -5.16
C ARG A 69 -1.43 -6.11 -6.07
N PHE A 70 -0.75 -6.35 -7.16
CA PHE A 70 -0.47 -5.29 -8.11
C PHE A 70 -1.75 -4.96 -8.84
N GLU A 71 -2.14 -3.71 -8.78
CA GLU A 71 -3.36 -3.26 -9.40
C GLU A 71 -3.27 -1.75 -9.55
N ASN A 72 -3.56 -1.25 -10.73
CA ASN A 72 -3.55 0.19 -10.93
C ASN A 72 -4.71 0.82 -10.20
N THR A 73 -4.49 2.04 -9.74
CA THR A 73 -5.52 2.78 -9.03
C THR A 73 -6.67 3.06 -10.00
N PRO A 74 -7.91 2.72 -9.63
CA PRO A 74 -9.04 3.00 -10.51
C PRO A 74 -9.32 4.48 -10.57
N GLU A 75 -9.88 4.90 -11.64
CA GLU A 75 -10.20 6.30 -11.82
C GLU A 75 -11.53 6.68 -11.24
#